data_cfa99b14ab896309d73e7f73bf1286e1
#
_entry.id   cfa99b14ab896309d73e7f73bf1286e1
#
_cell.length_a   1.000
_cell.length_b   1.000
_cell.length_c   1.000
_cell.angle_alpha   90.00
_cell.angle_beta   90.00
_cell.angle_gamma   90.00
#
_symmetry.space_group_name_H-M   'P 1'
#
loop_
_entity.id
_entity.type
_entity.pdbx_description
1 polymer ?
#
loop_
_entity_poly.entity_id
_entity_poly.type
_entity_poly.pdbx_seq_one_letter_code
_entity_poly.pdbx_strand_id
1 'polypeptide(L)'
;MKHFRKSGALAIAILAVSAVVLGQSRNSVRSTGDLDGNVLAVTAARADGSKDPIKLENISLYENGVEQRVRNFAFDPSPSKILLLIDNSQTLPADVEPLKQATMEFAYEIFEGDQLFVIAYDEKPEIIQEWTDDAKKMEESLKTFRKQGNPYLFDALIAGSREVLAPLMPGTRKVAIVVVGDGLDRGSKNDFAKTLAELQNQNVTVYFLQLPDRTNAAYRRNQPKAREIVRQLTEGTGGLAFPFTEAQTAAKTICDELRNNRYNLSYLPTNTSAYDARSIFLLGQEGIRIRTKSAHPPTVK
;
A
#
# COMPACT_ATOMS: atom_id res chain seq x y z
N MET A 1 -91.59 -2.64 0.49
CA MET A 1 -91.83 -2.09 -0.87
C MET A 1 -90.99 -0.84 -1.03
N LYS A 2 -90.28 -0.75 -2.17
CA LYS A 2 -89.58 0.38 -2.79
C LYS A 2 -88.24 0.87 -2.20
N HIS A 3 -87.26 0.51 -2.94
CA HIS A 3 -85.88 1.01 -3.07
C HIS A 3 -85.77 2.52 -3.22
N PHE A 4 -84.70 3.06 -2.66
CA PHE A 4 -84.04 4.22 -3.29
C PHE A 4 -82.51 4.12 -3.09
N ARG A 5 -81.77 3.87 -4.18
CA ARG A 5 -80.36 3.98 -4.31
C ARG A 5 -79.95 5.46 -4.27
N LYS A 6 -78.94 5.78 -3.47
CA LYS A 6 -78.18 7.04 -3.64
C LYS A 6 -76.76 6.70 -3.87
N SER A 7 -76.30 6.98 -5.09
CA SER A 7 -74.92 6.94 -5.53
C SER A 7 -74.17 8.13 -4.92
N GLY A 8 -73.16 7.89 -4.12
CA GLY A 8 -72.26 8.91 -3.65
C GLY A 8 -70.94 8.77 -4.38
N ALA A 9 -70.62 9.78 -5.20
CA ALA A 9 -69.35 9.87 -5.89
C ALA A 9 -68.23 10.20 -4.89
N LEU A 10 -67.21 9.30 -4.78
CA LEU A 10 -66.04 9.52 -3.98
C LEU A 10 -65.00 10.28 -4.81
N ALA A 11 -64.79 11.54 -4.52
CA ALA A 11 -63.74 12.37 -5.11
C ALA A 11 -62.38 11.99 -4.45
N ILE A 12 -61.52 11.35 -5.20
CA ILE A 12 -60.15 11.08 -4.76
C ILE A 12 -59.30 12.34 -5.00
N ALA A 13 -58.96 13.04 -3.93
CA ALA A 13 -57.99 14.13 -3.96
C ALA A 13 -56.60 13.52 -3.96
N ILE A 14 -55.89 13.60 -5.10
CA ILE A 14 -54.47 13.24 -5.23
C ILE A 14 -53.66 14.40 -4.66
N LEU A 15 -53.10 14.21 -3.46
CA LEU A 15 -52.11 15.10 -2.88
C LEU A 15 -50.76 14.77 -3.53
N ALA A 16 -50.29 15.61 -4.45
CA ALA A 16 -48.91 15.54 -4.96
C ALA A 16 -47.99 16.07 -3.88
N VAL A 17 -47.31 15.17 -3.17
CA VAL A 17 -46.21 15.51 -2.28
C VAL A 17 -44.96 15.71 -3.14
N SER A 18 -44.63 16.96 -3.41
CA SER A 18 -43.35 17.34 -4.01
C SER A 18 -42.25 17.13 -2.99
N ALA A 19 -41.52 15.99 -3.07
CA ALA A 19 -40.31 15.77 -2.32
C ALA A 19 -39.22 16.70 -2.86
N VAL A 20 -38.99 17.80 -2.14
CA VAL A 20 -37.77 18.60 -2.33
C VAL A 20 -36.60 17.77 -1.82
N VAL A 21 -35.89 17.14 -2.74
CA VAL A 21 -34.58 16.52 -2.45
C VAL A 21 -33.62 17.68 -2.22
N LEU A 22 -33.43 18.05 -0.96
CA LEU A 22 -32.32 18.85 -0.53
C LEU A 22 -31.05 17.98 -0.73
N GLY A 23 -30.39 18.22 -1.84
CA GLY A 23 -29.04 17.71 -2.08
C GLY A 23 -28.13 18.18 -0.95
N GLN A 24 -27.92 17.33 0.05
CA GLN A 24 -26.85 17.53 0.98
C GLN A 24 -25.55 17.36 0.17
N SER A 25 -24.98 18.48 -0.26
CA SER A 25 -23.60 18.59 -0.65
C SER A 25 -22.80 18.04 0.53
N ARG A 26 -22.35 16.79 0.41
CA ARG A 26 -21.31 16.29 1.28
C ARG A 26 -20.10 17.17 1.03
N ASN A 27 -19.88 18.12 1.91
CA ASN A 27 -18.59 18.77 2.06
C ASN A 27 -17.60 17.65 2.40
N SER A 28 -17.01 17.05 1.36
CA SER A 28 -15.77 16.31 1.53
C SER A 28 -14.83 17.32 2.16
N VAL A 29 -14.40 17.04 3.38
CA VAL A 29 -13.28 17.73 3.99
C VAL A 29 -12.15 17.59 2.97
N ARG A 30 -11.90 18.65 2.22
CA ARG A 30 -10.75 18.74 1.30
C ARG A 30 -9.54 18.60 2.20
N SER A 31 -8.87 17.45 2.13
CA SER A 31 -7.56 17.30 2.75
C SER A 31 -6.69 18.40 2.14
N THR A 32 -6.11 19.19 2.99
CA THR A 32 -5.27 20.34 2.74
C THR A 32 -4.24 20.07 1.64
N GLY A 33 -4.42 20.71 0.49
CA GLY A 33 -3.50 20.72 -0.63
C GLY A 33 -4.09 20.07 -1.88
N ASP A 34 -4.50 20.90 -2.82
CA ASP A 34 -4.87 20.48 -4.19
C ASP A 34 -3.63 19.84 -4.82
N LEU A 35 -3.59 18.49 -4.82
CA LEU A 35 -2.51 17.72 -5.44
C LEU A 35 -2.83 17.56 -6.93
N ASP A 36 -2.78 18.67 -7.68
CA ASP A 36 -2.87 18.65 -9.13
C ASP A 36 -1.62 18.00 -9.74
N GLY A 37 -1.83 17.05 -10.64
CA GLY A 37 -0.77 16.38 -11.37
C GLY A 37 -0.39 15.00 -10.81
N ASN A 38 0.82 14.53 -11.13
CA ASN A 38 1.34 13.27 -10.62
C ASN A 38 1.73 13.39 -9.15
N VAL A 39 1.28 12.45 -8.33
CA VAL A 39 1.60 12.39 -6.91
C VAL A 39 2.58 11.25 -6.64
N LEU A 40 3.64 11.56 -5.88
CA LEU A 40 4.60 10.60 -5.37
C LEU A 40 4.47 10.51 -3.85
N ALA A 41 4.44 9.29 -3.34
CA ALA A 41 4.69 9.02 -1.94
C ALA A 41 6.21 9.05 -1.70
N VAL A 42 6.66 9.89 -0.81
CA VAL A 42 8.07 10.12 -0.54
C VAL A 42 8.37 9.83 0.92
N THR A 43 9.45 9.10 1.18
CA THR A 43 10.05 9.01 2.51
C THR A 43 11.25 9.92 2.55
N ALA A 44 11.30 10.86 3.49
CA ALA A 44 12.43 11.75 3.66
C ALA A 44 12.76 11.96 5.13
N ALA A 45 14.04 11.86 5.49
CA ALA A 45 14.53 12.03 6.84
C ALA A 45 15.90 12.71 6.83
N ARG A 46 16.22 13.48 7.88
CA ARG A 46 17.56 14.01 8.08
C ARG A 46 18.51 12.92 8.56
N ALA A 47 19.71 12.89 8.01
CA ALA A 47 20.69 11.86 8.31
C ALA A 47 21.21 11.92 9.76
N ASP A 48 21.18 13.12 10.36
CA ASP A 48 21.56 13.38 11.75
C ASP A 48 20.44 13.07 12.77
N GLY A 49 19.24 12.64 12.28
CA GLY A 49 18.06 12.36 13.12
C GLY A 49 17.33 13.61 13.60
N SER A 50 17.71 14.82 13.15
CA SER A 50 17.00 16.05 13.45
C SER A 50 15.56 15.99 12.93
N LYS A 51 14.63 16.62 13.67
CA LYS A 51 13.21 16.75 13.29
C LYS A 51 12.90 18.06 12.55
N ASP A 52 13.92 18.79 12.13
CA ASP A 52 13.72 20.01 11.38
C ASP A 52 12.95 19.71 10.08
N PRO A 53 11.92 20.49 9.75
CA PRO A 53 11.10 20.26 8.56
C PRO A 53 11.94 20.22 7.29
N ILE A 54 11.71 19.21 6.46
CA ILE A 54 12.25 19.14 5.11
C ILE A 54 11.29 19.90 4.21
N LYS A 55 11.82 20.89 3.49
CA LYS A 55 11.05 21.79 2.65
C LYS A 55 11.28 21.51 1.18
N LEU A 56 10.46 22.12 0.32
CA LEU A 56 10.53 21.98 -1.13
C LEU A 56 11.92 22.38 -1.68
N GLU A 57 12.53 23.44 -1.17
CA GLU A 57 13.86 23.90 -1.59
C GLU A 57 15.00 22.92 -1.28
N ASN A 58 14.73 21.91 -0.46
CA ASN A 58 15.72 20.89 -0.08
C ASN A 58 15.75 19.68 -1.04
N ILE A 59 14.90 19.66 -2.06
CA ILE A 59 14.73 18.50 -2.94
C ILE A 59 14.72 18.91 -4.41
N SER A 60 15.20 18.02 -5.28
CA SER A 60 15.06 18.12 -6.74
C SER A 60 14.53 16.83 -7.32
N LEU A 61 13.55 16.92 -8.21
CA LEU A 61 12.91 15.80 -8.89
C LEU A 61 13.34 15.73 -10.35
N TYR A 62 13.73 14.56 -10.80
CA TYR A 62 14.06 14.27 -12.20
C TYR A 62 13.15 13.15 -12.74
N GLU A 63 12.63 13.35 -13.94
CA GLU A 63 11.91 12.35 -14.70
C GLU A 63 12.62 12.14 -16.04
N ASN A 64 13.06 10.91 -16.31
CA ASN A 64 13.91 10.57 -17.47
C ASN A 64 15.15 11.49 -17.60
N GLY A 65 15.74 11.87 -16.47
CA GLY A 65 16.90 12.76 -16.43
C GLY A 65 16.61 14.24 -16.62
N VAL A 66 15.35 14.63 -16.83
CA VAL A 66 14.91 16.03 -16.96
C VAL A 66 14.35 16.51 -15.62
N GLU A 67 14.90 17.63 -15.12
CA GLU A 67 14.40 18.23 -13.89
C GLU A 67 12.95 18.68 -14.04
N GLN A 68 12.13 18.34 -13.03
CA GLN A 68 10.71 18.63 -12.99
C GLN A 68 10.40 19.72 -11.97
N ARG A 69 9.48 20.61 -12.30
CA ARG A 69 8.99 21.60 -11.34
C ARG A 69 8.04 20.95 -10.34
N VAL A 70 8.51 20.75 -9.12
CA VAL A 70 7.67 20.31 -8.00
C VAL A 70 6.70 21.45 -7.64
N ARG A 71 5.42 21.12 -7.49
CA ARG A 71 4.37 22.06 -7.12
C ARG A 71 4.10 22.09 -5.62
N ASN A 72 4.09 20.90 -5.03
CA ASN A 72 3.87 20.76 -3.60
C ASN A 72 4.73 19.63 -3.02
N PHE A 73 5.25 19.88 -1.84
CA PHE A 73 5.94 18.88 -1.02
C PHE A 73 5.50 19.10 0.42
N ALA A 74 4.68 18.20 0.94
CA ALA A 74 4.07 18.36 2.26
C ALA A 74 4.14 17.06 3.07
N PHE A 75 4.43 17.20 4.35
CA PHE A 75 4.32 16.10 5.31
C PHE A 75 2.90 15.53 5.31
N ASP A 76 2.80 14.20 5.39
CA ASP A 76 1.53 13.49 5.48
C ASP A 76 1.23 13.09 6.94
N PRO A 77 0.34 13.80 7.64
CA PRO A 77 0.00 13.49 9.04
C PRO A 77 -1.02 12.36 9.17
N SER A 78 -1.57 11.84 8.07
CA SER A 78 -2.63 10.83 8.13
C SER A 78 -2.14 9.52 8.77
N PRO A 79 -3.04 8.73 9.37
CA PRO A 79 -2.72 7.39 9.82
C PRO A 79 -2.30 6.47 8.68
N SER A 80 -1.47 5.49 8.98
CA SER A 80 -0.98 4.50 8.02
C SER A 80 -1.90 3.28 7.93
N LYS A 81 -1.97 2.68 6.74
CA LYS A 81 -2.57 1.38 6.51
C LYS A 81 -1.49 0.42 6.03
N ILE A 82 -1.16 -0.56 6.84
CA ILE A 82 -0.08 -1.50 6.60
C ILE A 82 -0.65 -2.88 6.37
N LEU A 83 -0.44 -3.42 5.17
CA LEU A 83 -0.76 -4.81 4.84
C LEU A 83 0.47 -5.68 5.12
N LEU A 84 0.36 -6.61 6.07
CA LEU A 84 1.34 -7.66 6.30
C LEU A 84 1.00 -8.86 5.41
N LEU A 85 1.92 -9.21 4.52
CA LEU A 85 1.78 -10.30 3.57
C LEU A 85 2.77 -11.41 3.94
N ILE A 86 2.29 -12.49 4.56
CA ILE A 86 3.13 -13.50 5.20
C ILE A 86 3.17 -14.76 4.35
N ASP A 87 4.35 -15.15 3.93
CA ASP A 87 4.59 -16.43 3.27
C ASP A 87 4.30 -17.58 4.23
N ASN A 88 3.21 -18.31 4.00
CA ASN A 88 2.87 -19.51 4.75
C ASN A 88 3.14 -20.80 3.97
N SER A 89 3.92 -20.74 2.90
CA SER A 89 4.25 -21.91 2.10
C SER A 89 5.05 -22.96 2.87
N GLN A 90 4.87 -24.23 2.52
CA GLN A 90 5.62 -25.34 3.12
C GLN A 90 7.13 -25.26 2.81
N THR A 91 7.49 -24.56 1.74
CA THR A 91 8.88 -24.45 1.27
C THR A 91 9.67 -23.36 2.00
N LEU A 92 8.98 -22.44 2.72
CA LEU A 92 9.64 -21.42 3.50
C LEU A 92 10.40 -22.04 4.69
N PRO A 93 11.68 -21.69 4.91
CA PRO A 93 12.52 -22.30 5.95
C PRO A 93 12.29 -21.69 7.35
N ALA A 94 11.07 -21.39 7.71
CA ALA A 94 10.69 -20.90 9.04
C ALA A 94 9.50 -21.68 9.56
N ASP A 95 9.47 -21.90 10.87
CA ASP A 95 8.32 -22.44 11.56
C ASP A 95 7.23 -21.39 11.73
N VAL A 96 6.03 -21.82 12.07
CA VAL A 96 4.85 -20.96 12.24
C VAL A 96 5.07 -19.91 13.33
N GLU A 97 5.64 -20.32 14.47
CA GLU A 97 5.74 -19.45 15.65
C GLU A 97 6.66 -18.22 15.41
N PRO A 98 7.87 -18.35 14.84
CA PRO A 98 8.66 -17.17 14.47
C PRO A 98 7.96 -16.21 13.50
N LEU A 99 7.14 -16.72 12.56
CA LEU A 99 6.36 -15.88 11.65
C LEU A 99 5.27 -15.08 12.38
N LYS A 100 4.57 -15.73 13.34
CA LYS A 100 3.60 -15.04 14.21
C LYS A 100 4.28 -13.95 15.06
N GLN A 101 5.41 -14.28 15.68
CA GLN A 101 6.17 -13.32 16.49
C GLN A 101 6.60 -12.10 15.65
N ALA A 102 7.16 -12.31 14.46
CA ALA A 102 7.52 -11.21 13.57
C ALA A 102 6.31 -10.35 13.18
N THR A 103 5.13 -10.96 13.01
CA THR A 103 3.87 -10.23 12.76
C THR A 103 3.45 -9.40 13.96
N MET A 104 3.55 -9.95 15.18
CA MET A 104 3.19 -9.25 16.40
C MET A 104 4.08 -8.05 16.72
N GLU A 105 5.37 -8.04 16.28
CA GLU A 105 6.23 -6.86 16.42
C GLU A 105 5.58 -5.62 15.78
N PHE A 106 4.91 -5.76 14.63
CA PHE A 106 4.19 -4.65 14.01
C PHE A 106 2.98 -4.21 14.84
N ALA A 107 2.25 -5.16 15.45
CA ALA A 107 1.10 -4.83 16.28
C ALA A 107 1.49 -4.03 17.55
N TYR A 108 2.73 -4.15 17.99
CA TYR A 108 3.25 -3.39 19.14
C TYR A 108 3.86 -2.03 18.75
N GLU A 109 4.25 -1.85 17.48
CA GLU A 109 4.97 -0.65 17.02
C GLU A 109 4.10 0.34 16.23
N ILE A 110 2.84 0.00 15.85
CA ILE A 110 1.94 0.95 15.21
C ILE A 110 1.52 2.08 16.15
N PHE A 111 1.31 3.26 15.58
CA PHE A 111 0.86 4.43 16.30
C PHE A 111 -0.67 4.52 16.35
N GLU A 112 -1.19 5.35 17.25
CA GLU A 112 -2.63 5.61 17.34
C GLU A 112 -3.23 6.03 15.99
N GLY A 113 -4.28 5.34 15.57
CA GLY A 113 -4.98 5.53 14.30
C GLY A 113 -4.42 4.71 13.14
N ASP A 114 -3.19 4.18 13.22
CA ASP A 114 -2.67 3.24 12.25
C ASP A 114 -3.42 1.91 12.34
N GLN A 115 -3.47 1.16 11.24
CA GLN A 115 -4.09 -0.17 11.25
C GLN A 115 -3.28 -1.16 10.42
N LEU A 116 -3.34 -2.41 10.88
CA LEU A 116 -2.75 -3.57 10.22
C LEU A 116 -3.83 -4.43 9.58
N PHE A 117 -3.51 -5.02 8.44
CA PHE A 117 -4.26 -6.08 7.79
C PHE A 117 -3.31 -7.25 7.54
N VAL A 118 -3.71 -8.49 7.76
CA VAL A 118 -2.82 -9.65 7.59
C VAL A 118 -3.39 -10.62 6.58
N ILE A 119 -2.59 -10.92 5.58
CA ILE A 119 -2.82 -11.98 4.60
C ILE A 119 -1.69 -13.00 4.74
N ALA A 120 -2.04 -14.27 4.86
CA ALA A 120 -1.14 -15.39 4.60
C ALA A 120 -1.22 -15.76 3.13
N TYR A 121 -0.09 -16.06 2.48
CA TYR A 121 -0.12 -16.48 1.09
C TYR A 121 0.68 -17.75 0.84
N ASP A 122 0.04 -18.67 0.14
CA ASP A 122 0.63 -19.81 -0.54
C ASP A 122 0.15 -19.79 -2.00
N GLU A 123 -0.56 -20.82 -2.46
CA GLU A 123 -1.20 -20.88 -3.78
C GLU A 123 -2.44 -19.95 -3.88
N LYS A 124 -2.96 -19.50 -2.73
CA LYS A 124 -4.07 -18.56 -2.62
C LYS A 124 -3.87 -17.63 -1.42
N PRO A 125 -4.12 -16.33 -1.56
CA PRO A 125 -4.14 -15.44 -0.40
C PRO A 125 -5.31 -15.78 0.53
N GLU A 126 -5.03 -15.88 1.84
CA GLU A 126 -6.00 -16.11 2.91
C GLU A 126 -5.95 -14.93 3.89
N ILE A 127 -7.10 -14.30 4.14
CA ILE A 127 -7.20 -13.23 5.13
C ILE A 127 -7.10 -13.84 6.52
N ILE A 128 -6.08 -13.47 7.27
CA ILE A 128 -5.89 -13.90 8.66
C ILE A 128 -6.52 -12.87 9.60
N GLN A 129 -6.35 -11.57 9.32
CA GLN A 129 -6.92 -10.49 10.10
C GLN A 129 -7.27 -9.32 9.19
N GLU A 130 -8.50 -8.85 9.26
CA GLU A 130 -8.92 -7.59 8.65
C GLU A 130 -8.38 -6.38 9.43
N TRP A 131 -8.58 -5.16 8.90
CA TRP A 131 -8.04 -3.93 9.50
C TRP A 131 -8.29 -3.84 11.02
N THR A 132 -7.21 -3.77 11.77
CA THR A 132 -7.22 -3.63 13.23
C THR A 132 -6.01 -2.86 13.75
N ASP A 133 -6.18 -2.20 14.89
CA ASP A 133 -5.14 -1.63 15.75
C ASP A 133 -5.02 -2.38 17.09
N ASP A 134 -5.80 -3.45 17.25
CA ASP A 134 -5.89 -4.23 18.48
C ASP A 134 -4.94 -5.44 18.44
N ALA A 135 -3.85 -5.38 19.20
CA ALA A 135 -2.86 -6.45 19.29
C ALA A 135 -3.45 -7.78 19.79
N LYS A 136 -4.48 -7.76 20.64
CA LYS A 136 -5.13 -9.00 21.13
C LYS A 136 -5.92 -9.68 20.03
N LYS A 137 -6.64 -8.91 19.22
CA LYS A 137 -7.33 -9.46 18.04
C LYS A 137 -6.33 -10.05 17.05
N MET A 138 -5.20 -9.37 16.84
CA MET A 138 -4.13 -9.88 16.00
C MET A 138 -3.59 -11.22 16.50
N GLU A 139 -3.25 -11.32 17.78
CA GLU A 139 -2.75 -12.54 18.40
C GLU A 139 -3.76 -13.70 18.28
N GLU A 140 -5.07 -13.41 18.52
CA GLU A 140 -6.13 -14.42 18.39
C GLU A 140 -6.25 -14.93 16.95
N SER A 141 -6.25 -14.03 15.97
CA SER A 141 -6.37 -14.40 14.55
C SER A 141 -5.17 -15.20 14.06
N LEU A 142 -3.97 -14.92 14.55
CA LEU A 142 -2.76 -15.66 14.22
C LEU A 142 -2.77 -17.12 14.72
N LYS A 143 -3.69 -17.53 15.61
CA LYS A 143 -3.84 -18.94 16.00
C LYS A 143 -4.28 -19.82 14.85
N THR A 144 -4.92 -19.28 13.84
CA THR A 144 -5.35 -20.01 12.63
C THR A 144 -4.23 -20.18 11.61
N PHE A 145 -3.12 -19.44 11.76
CA PHE A 145 -2.02 -19.44 10.82
C PHE A 145 -1.33 -20.80 10.75
N ARG A 146 -1.18 -21.35 9.56
CA ARG A 146 -0.58 -22.65 9.28
C ARG A 146 0.19 -22.62 7.97
N LYS A 147 1.15 -23.52 7.83
CA LYS A 147 1.93 -23.67 6.57
C LYS A 147 1.26 -24.66 5.63
N GLN A 148 1.19 -24.28 4.34
CA GLN A 148 0.66 -25.12 3.28
C GLN A 148 1.14 -24.63 1.89
N GLY A 149 0.99 -25.46 0.85
CA GLY A 149 1.15 -25.06 -0.55
C GLY A 149 2.53 -24.55 -0.95
N ASN A 150 2.55 -23.82 -2.06
CA ASN A 150 3.72 -23.16 -2.66
C ASN A 150 3.53 -21.65 -2.68
N PRO A 151 4.62 -20.84 -2.66
CA PRO A 151 4.48 -19.38 -2.62
C PRO A 151 4.10 -18.80 -3.99
N TYR A 152 2.93 -18.15 -4.08
CA TYR A 152 2.48 -17.36 -5.23
C TYR A 152 2.56 -15.88 -4.86
N LEU A 153 3.80 -15.39 -4.71
CA LEU A 153 4.10 -14.05 -4.22
C LEU A 153 3.48 -12.95 -5.09
N PHE A 154 3.61 -13.06 -6.41
CA PHE A 154 3.15 -11.99 -7.30
C PHE A 154 1.63 -11.90 -7.33
N ASP A 155 0.94 -13.04 -7.31
CA ASP A 155 -0.53 -13.06 -7.23
C ASP A 155 -1.01 -12.51 -5.89
N ALA A 156 -0.32 -12.80 -4.79
CA ALA A 156 -0.64 -12.27 -3.47
C ALA A 156 -0.41 -10.75 -3.38
N LEU A 157 0.69 -10.22 -3.95
CA LEU A 157 0.94 -8.78 -4.03
C LEU A 157 -0.14 -8.06 -4.86
N ILE A 158 -0.56 -8.62 -5.98
CA ILE A 158 -1.63 -8.07 -6.82
C ILE A 158 -2.97 -8.10 -6.07
N ALA A 159 -3.31 -9.21 -5.41
CA ALA A 159 -4.54 -9.30 -4.62
C ALA A 159 -4.55 -8.28 -3.47
N GLY A 160 -3.48 -8.21 -2.68
CA GLY A 160 -3.35 -7.23 -1.59
C GLY A 160 -3.46 -5.79 -2.09
N SER A 161 -2.80 -5.47 -3.20
CA SER A 161 -2.86 -4.14 -3.80
C SER A 161 -4.26 -3.77 -4.29
N ARG A 162 -4.92 -4.65 -5.05
CA ARG A 162 -6.21 -4.36 -5.71
C ARG A 162 -7.42 -4.52 -4.81
N GLU A 163 -7.43 -5.56 -3.99
CA GLU A 163 -8.62 -5.94 -3.22
C GLU A 163 -8.62 -5.32 -1.82
N VAL A 164 -7.43 -5.05 -1.25
CA VAL A 164 -7.31 -4.52 0.12
C VAL A 164 -6.93 -3.03 0.14
N LEU A 165 -5.92 -2.61 -0.64
CA LEU A 165 -5.42 -1.23 -0.58
C LEU A 165 -6.13 -0.28 -1.55
N ALA A 166 -6.39 -0.68 -2.79
CA ALA A 166 -7.02 0.19 -3.79
C ALA A 166 -8.40 0.71 -3.38
N PRO A 167 -9.28 -0.05 -2.68
CA PRO A 167 -10.56 0.47 -2.20
C PRO A 167 -10.44 1.61 -1.19
N LEU A 168 -9.29 1.78 -0.52
CA LEU A 168 -9.04 2.86 0.42
C LEU A 168 -8.67 4.18 -0.28
N MET A 169 -8.26 4.10 -1.54
CA MET A 169 -7.81 5.26 -2.32
C MET A 169 -8.99 6.00 -2.97
N PRO A 170 -8.91 7.32 -3.18
CA PRO A 170 -7.80 8.21 -2.82
C PRO A 170 -7.84 8.73 -1.38
N GLY A 171 -8.80 8.28 -0.56
CA GLY A 171 -8.98 8.77 0.82
C GLY A 171 -7.77 8.51 1.73
N THR A 172 -7.11 7.37 1.55
CA THR A 172 -5.90 7.01 2.28
C THR A 172 -4.74 6.84 1.30
N ARG A 173 -3.70 7.67 1.44
CA ARG A 173 -2.50 7.61 0.58
C ARG A 173 -1.29 7.00 1.26
N LYS A 174 -1.30 6.96 2.59
CA LYS A 174 -0.22 6.38 3.40
C LYS A 174 -0.42 4.88 3.55
N VAL A 175 -0.11 4.15 2.49
CA VAL A 175 -0.26 2.69 2.40
C VAL A 175 1.09 2.02 2.20
N ALA A 176 1.27 0.86 2.83
CA ALA A 176 2.45 0.03 2.68
C ALA A 176 2.10 -1.46 2.68
N ILE A 177 2.90 -2.26 1.99
CA ILE A 177 2.92 -3.72 2.12
C ILE A 177 4.23 -4.10 2.78
N VAL A 178 4.17 -4.92 3.82
CA VAL A 178 5.35 -5.58 4.40
C VAL A 178 5.25 -7.06 4.08
N VAL A 179 6.17 -7.54 3.26
CA VAL A 179 6.26 -8.97 2.92
C VAL A 179 7.18 -9.65 3.91
N VAL A 180 6.71 -10.74 4.51
CA VAL A 180 7.52 -11.64 5.34
C VAL A 180 7.72 -12.93 4.57
N GLY A 181 8.92 -13.14 4.02
CA GLY A 181 9.20 -14.28 3.15
C GLY A 181 10.63 -14.29 2.61
N ASP A 182 10.94 -15.25 1.75
CA ASP A 182 12.25 -15.36 1.10
C ASP A 182 12.33 -14.69 -0.28
N GLY A 183 11.20 -14.19 -0.80
CA GLY A 183 11.10 -13.56 -2.11
C GLY A 183 10.94 -14.54 -3.28
N LEU A 184 10.73 -15.83 -3.02
CA LEU A 184 10.46 -16.81 -4.07
C LEU A 184 9.00 -16.71 -4.56
N ASP A 185 8.85 -16.93 -5.86
CA ASP A 185 7.55 -17.15 -6.52
C ASP A 185 7.59 -18.47 -7.28
N ARG A 186 6.65 -19.37 -7.00
CA ARG A 186 6.66 -20.70 -7.60
C ARG A 186 5.45 -21.02 -8.49
N GLY A 187 4.53 -20.11 -8.67
CA GLY A 187 3.35 -20.46 -9.42
C GLY A 187 2.39 -19.36 -9.81
N SER A 188 2.69 -18.12 -9.49
CA SER A 188 1.84 -16.99 -9.84
C SER A 188 1.49 -16.94 -11.32
N LYS A 189 0.29 -16.50 -11.62
CA LYS A 189 -0.19 -16.20 -12.98
C LYS A 189 0.31 -14.84 -13.45
N ASN A 190 0.49 -13.91 -12.51
CA ASN A 190 1.09 -12.62 -12.79
C ASN A 190 2.62 -12.76 -12.86
N ASP A 191 3.24 -11.99 -13.76
CA ASP A 191 4.68 -11.88 -13.83
C ASP A 191 5.22 -10.76 -12.94
N PHE A 192 6.52 -10.78 -12.70
CA PHE A 192 7.20 -9.82 -11.85
C PHE A 192 7.06 -8.38 -12.33
N ALA A 193 7.29 -8.14 -13.63
CA ALA A 193 7.28 -6.78 -14.20
C ALA A 193 5.90 -6.13 -14.07
N LYS A 194 4.84 -6.90 -14.31
CA LYS A 194 3.46 -6.48 -14.18
C LYS A 194 3.08 -6.17 -12.72
N THR A 195 3.57 -7.00 -11.79
CA THR A 195 3.37 -6.81 -10.36
C THR A 195 4.04 -5.53 -9.87
N LEU A 196 5.31 -5.32 -10.22
CA LEU A 196 6.03 -4.10 -9.85
C LEU A 196 5.35 -2.85 -10.44
N ALA A 197 4.95 -2.89 -11.72
CA ALA A 197 4.25 -1.80 -12.36
C ALA A 197 2.93 -1.44 -11.67
N GLU A 198 2.15 -2.43 -11.25
CA GLU A 198 0.91 -2.22 -10.51
C GLU A 198 1.15 -1.49 -9.18
N LEU A 199 2.12 -1.96 -8.38
CA LEU A 199 2.48 -1.35 -7.10
C LEU A 199 2.96 0.09 -7.27
N GLN A 200 3.78 0.34 -8.30
CA GLN A 200 4.25 1.69 -8.64
C GLN A 200 3.11 2.61 -9.09
N ASN A 201 2.16 2.13 -9.90
CA ASN A 201 1.01 2.92 -10.34
C ASN A 201 0.12 3.32 -9.16
N GLN A 202 -0.03 2.45 -8.17
CA GLN A 202 -0.81 2.72 -6.97
C GLN A 202 -0.04 3.45 -5.86
N ASN A 203 1.24 3.81 -6.07
CA ASN A 203 2.12 4.40 -5.04
C ASN A 203 2.20 3.56 -3.75
N VAL A 204 2.09 2.24 -3.85
CA VAL A 204 2.26 1.33 -2.72
C VAL A 204 3.73 1.14 -2.43
N THR A 205 4.16 1.42 -1.21
CA THR A 205 5.54 1.16 -0.77
C THR A 205 5.66 -0.26 -0.25
N VAL A 206 6.64 -1.01 -0.73
CA VAL A 206 6.88 -2.40 -0.31
C VAL A 206 8.13 -2.50 0.54
N TYR A 207 7.97 -3.05 1.73
CA TYR A 207 9.05 -3.45 2.64
C TYR A 207 9.16 -4.96 2.68
N PHE A 208 10.31 -5.46 3.08
CA PHE A 208 10.56 -6.90 3.20
C PHE A 208 11.22 -7.24 4.54
N LEU A 209 10.68 -8.25 5.22
CA LEU A 209 11.40 -9.04 6.21
C LEU A 209 11.88 -10.31 5.50
N GLN A 210 13.15 -10.29 5.09
CA GLN A 210 13.69 -11.31 4.21
C GLN A 210 14.24 -12.50 4.99
N LEU A 211 13.66 -13.67 4.73
CA LEU A 211 14.25 -14.95 5.14
C LEU A 211 15.36 -15.37 4.14
N PRO A 212 16.35 -16.16 4.60
CA PRO A 212 17.36 -16.69 3.71
C PRO A 212 16.75 -17.58 2.62
N ASP A 213 17.11 -17.32 1.36
CA ASP A 213 16.80 -18.23 0.25
C ASP A 213 17.65 -19.48 0.36
N ARG A 214 17.03 -20.62 0.65
CA ARG A 214 17.70 -21.94 0.74
C ARG A 214 17.70 -22.72 -0.57
N THR A 215 17.05 -22.22 -1.60
CA THR A 215 16.89 -22.96 -2.86
C THR A 215 18.12 -22.91 -3.75
N ASN A 216 19.18 -22.14 -3.37
CA ASN A 216 20.39 -21.93 -4.16
C ASN A 216 20.11 -21.69 -5.64
N ALA A 217 19.03 -20.92 -5.89
CA ALA A 217 18.68 -20.50 -7.23
C ALA A 217 18.10 -21.55 -8.19
N ALA A 218 17.35 -22.52 -7.72
CA ALA A 218 16.48 -23.31 -8.57
C ALA A 218 15.30 -22.43 -9.03
N TYR A 219 15.49 -21.65 -10.09
CA TYR A 219 14.46 -20.73 -10.60
C TYR A 219 13.91 -21.16 -11.95
N ARG A 220 12.74 -20.61 -12.25
CA ARG A 220 12.21 -20.65 -13.59
C ARG A 220 13.04 -19.76 -14.52
N ARG A 221 13.27 -20.22 -15.72
CA ARG A 221 14.19 -19.64 -16.71
C ARG A 221 13.95 -18.14 -17.01
N ASN A 222 12.75 -17.61 -16.68
CA ASN A 222 12.32 -16.25 -17.02
C ASN A 222 11.93 -15.42 -15.79
N GLN A 223 12.29 -15.82 -14.56
CA GLN A 223 12.04 -15.03 -13.35
C GLN A 223 13.35 -14.54 -12.75
N PRO A 224 13.37 -13.32 -12.17
CA PRO A 224 14.52 -12.85 -11.39
C PRO A 224 14.78 -13.78 -10.19
N LYS A 225 16.01 -13.79 -9.68
CA LYS A 225 16.36 -14.49 -8.43
C LYS A 225 15.59 -13.88 -7.25
N ALA A 226 15.26 -14.66 -6.22
CA ALA A 226 14.57 -14.19 -5.03
C ALA A 226 15.16 -12.89 -4.45
N ARG A 227 16.49 -12.85 -4.27
CA ARG A 227 17.19 -11.65 -3.81
C ARG A 227 16.98 -10.44 -4.72
N GLU A 228 16.94 -10.66 -6.02
CA GLU A 228 16.71 -9.60 -7.01
C GLU A 228 15.25 -9.14 -7.00
N ILE A 229 14.29 -10.06 -6.81
CA ILE A 229 12.87 -9.74 -6.60
C ILE A 229 12.71 -8.83 -5.39
N VAL A 230 13.27 -9.22 -4.24
CA VAL A 230 13.21 -8.41 -3.00
C VAL A 230 13.81 -7.03 -3.25
N ARG A 231 15.02 -6.95 -3.83
CA ARG A 231 15.69 -5.67 -4.12
C ARG A 231 14.85 -4.78 -5.04
N GLN A 232 14.35 -5.32 -6.15
CA GLN A 232 13.58 -4.53 -7.12
C GLN A 232 12.21 -4.13 -6.58
N LEU A 233 11.53 -4.96 -5.78
CA LEU A 233 10.27 -4.57 -5.13
C LEU A 233 10.49 -3.44 -4.14
N THR A 234 11.49 -3.53 -3.29
CA THR A 234 11.76 -2.50 -2.26
C THR A 234 12.28 -1.21 -2.89
N GLU A 235 13.39 -1.26 -3.63
CA GLU A 235 13.95 -0.07 -4.28
C GLU A 235 12.98 0.53 -5.32
N GLY A 236 12.30 -0.34 -6.08
CA GLY A 236 11.34 0.09 -7.11
C GLY A 236 10.12 0.82 -6.58
N THR A 237 9.75 0.60 -5.32
CA THR A 237 8.60 1.24 -4.66
C THR A 237 8.98 2.24 -3.55
N GLY A 238 10.27 2.40 -3.27
CA GLY A 238 10.79 3.33 -2.26
C GLY A 238 10.83 2.78 -0.83
N GLY A 239 10.69 1.45 -0.65
CA GLY A 239 10.81 0.78 0.63
C GLY A 239 12.21 0.26 0.95
N LEU A 240 12.30 -0.67 1.91
CA LEU A 240 13.55 -1.28 2.41
C LEU A 240 13.36 -2.77 2.65
N ALA A 241 14.47 -3.52 2.64
CA ALA A 241 14.52 -4.90 3.09
C ALA A 241 15.34 -5.00 4.39
N PHE A 242 14.85 -5.84 5.30
CA PHE A 242 15.49 -6.14 6.59
C PHE A 242 15.67 -7.65 6.71
N PRO A 243 16.74 -8.13 7.38
CA PRO A 243 16.82 -9.53 7.76
C PRO A 243 15.63 -9.93 8.64
N PHE A 244 15.09 -11.13 8.42
CA PHE A 244 13.98 -11.64 9.25
C PHE A 244 14.33 -11.70 10.74
N THR A 245 15.60 -11.95 11.06
CA THR A 245 16.12 -11.97 12.44
C THR A 245 16.06 -10.62 13.14
N GLU A 246 15.80 -9.54 12.40
CA GLU A 246 15.70 -8.16 12.90
C GLU A 246 14.24 -7.66 12.88
N ALA A 247 13.25 -8.55 13.04
CA ALA A 247 11.83 -8.21 12.89
C ALA A 247 11.39 -7.04 13.78
N GLN A 248 11.83 -6.98 15.03
CA GLN A 248 11.54 -5.87 15.94
C GLN A 248 12.11 -4.54 15.43
N THR A 249 13.39 -4.53 15.06
CA THR A 249 14.03 -3.33 14.49
C THR A 249 13.33 -2.87 13.21
N ALA A 250 12.94 -3.83 12.36
CA ALA A 250 12.22 -3.56 11.13
C ALA A 250 10.84 -2.96 11.40
N ALA A 251 10.05 -3.55 12.30
CA ALA A 251 8.73 -3.06 12.66
C ALA A 251 8.82 -1.62 13.20
N LYS A 252 9.70 -1.37 14.16
CA LYS A 252 9.95 -0.05 14.70
C LYS A 252 10.36 0.95 13.62
N THR A 253 11.32 0.60 12.76
CA THR A 253 11.82 1.49 11.71
C THR A 253 10.73 1.82 10.68
N ILE A 254 9.97 0.81 10.23
CA ILE A 254 8.92 0.99 9.22
C ILE A 254 7.77 1.82 9.79
N CYS A 255 7.30 1.53 11.01
CA CYS A 255 6.22 2.28 11.64
C CYS A 255 6.63 3.73 11.93
N ASP A 256 7.86 3.97 12.43
CA ASP A 256 8.39 5.32 12.63
C ASP A 256 8.53 6.09 11.30
N GLU A 257 9.02 5.45 10.25
CA GLU A 257 9.16 6.04 8.92
C GLU A 257 7.80 6.45 8.35
N LEU A 258 6.81 5.56 8.43
CA LEU A 258 5.46 5.87 7.98
C LEU A 258 4.82 6.99 8.79
N ARG A 259 5.08 7.06 10.09
CA ARG A 259 4.52 8.07 10.98
C ARG A 259 5.17 9.44 10.82
N ASN A 260 6.51 9.49 10.79
CA ASN A 260 7.27 10.73 10.99
C ASN A 260 7.99 11.24 9.73
N ASN A 261 8.15 10.41 8.70
CA ASN A 261 9.01 10.71 7.55
C ASN A 261 8.29 10.60 6.20
N ARG A 262 6.95 10.55 6.20
CA ARG A 262 6.16 10.44 4.96
C ARG A 262 5.70 11.81 4.47
N TYR A 263 5.91 12.03 3.16
CA TYR A 263 5.53 13.24 2.46
C TYR A 263 4.78 12.90 1.18
N ASN A 264 3.89 13.79 0.76
CA ASN A 264 3.27 13.80 -0.55
C ASN A 264 3.95 14.87 -1.41
N LEU A 265 4.48 14.46 -2.56
CA LEU A 265 5.06 15.34 -3.57
C LEU A 265 4.15 15.36 -4.78
N SER A 266 3.78 16.56 -5.28
CA SER A 266 3.06 16.68 -6.53
C SER A 266 3.82 17.53 -7.55
N TYR A 267 3.73 17.15 -8.84
CA TYR A 267 4.34 17.85 -9.94
C TYR A 267 3.55 17.66 -11.25
N LEU A 268 3.72 18.55 -12.20
CA LEU A 268 3.23 18.36 -13.57
C LEU A 268 4.38 17.83 -14.42
N PRO A 269 4.27 16.61 -14.97
CA PRO A 269 5.33 16.07 -15.82
C PRO A 269 5.44 16.84 -17.13
N THR A 270 6.68 17.04 -17.61
CA THR A 270 6.95 17.60 -18.93
C THR A 270 6.62 16.59 -20.04
N ASN A 271 6.74 15.27 -19.75
CA ASN A 271 6.30 14.21 -20.64
C ASN A 271 4.96 13.63 -20.14
N THR A 272 3.92 13.76 -20.93
CA THR A 272 2.56 13.28 -20.63
C THR A 272 2.22 11.98 -21.36
N SER A 273 3.18 11.31 -22.02
CA SER A 273 2.95 10.03 -22.71
C SER A 273 2.42 8.98 -21.73
N ALA A 274 1.30 8.37 -22.08
CA ALA A 274 0.71 7.25 -21.34
C ALA A 274 1.33 5.89 -21.70
N TYR A 275 2.11 5.84 -22.77
CA TYR A 275 2.69 4.60 -23.35
C TYR A 275 4.10 4.31 -22.83
N ASP A 276 4.82 5.34 -22.37
CA ASP A 276 6.21 5.22 -21.98
C ASP A 276 6.38 5.06 -20.48
N ALA A 277 7.24 4.14 -20.07
CA ALA A 277 7.73 4.12 -18.70
C ALA A 277 8.64 5.33 -18.47
N ARG A 278 8.48 6.02 -17.34
CA ARG A 278 9.24 7.20 -16.98
C ARG A 278 10.01 6.95 -15.69
N SER A 279 11.35 6.98 -15.78
CA SER A 279 12.19 6.81 -14.59
C SER A 279 12.06 8.04 -13.68
N ILE A 280 11.98 7.79 -12.38
CA ILE A 280 11.89 8.83 -11.34
C ILE A 280 13.15 8.80 -10.51
N PHE A 281 13.75 9.95 -10.33
CA PHE A 281 14.89 10.14 -9.47
C PHE A 281 14.70 11.39 -8.61
N LEU A 282 14.79 11.20 -7.28
CA LEU A 282 14.60 12.27 -6.30
C LEU A 282 15.90 12.49 -5.53
N LEU A 283 16.38 13.73 -5.54
CA LEU A 283 17.58 14.15 -4.83
C LEU A 283 17.20 15.00 -3.62
N GLY A 284 17.76 14.65 -2.44
CA GLY A 284 17.79 15.53 -1.29
C GLY A 284 19.11 16.32 -1.25
N GLN A 285 19.10 17.53 -0.69
CA GLN A 285 20.32 18.24 -0.34
C GLN A 285 21.15 17.42 0.67
N GLU A 286 22.41 17.82 0.84
CA GLU A 286 23.32 17.18 1.80
C GLU A 286 22.67 17.00 3.17
N GLY A 287 22.84 15.82 3.75
CA GLY A 287 22.23 15.45 5.04
C GLY A 287 20.77 15.01 4.96
N ILE A 288 20.15 14.91 3.76
CA ILE A 288 18.79 14.39 3.61
C ILE A 288 18.81 13.03 2.91
N ARG A 289 18.30 12.00 3.58
CA ARG A 289 18.00 10.70 2.98
C ARG A 289 16.60 10.73 2.43
N ILE A 290 16.43 10.40 1.14
CA ILE A 290 15.14 10.48 0.46
C ILE A 290 14.92 9.25 -0.41
N ARG A 291 13.68 8.75 -0.44
CA ARG A 291 13.27 7.60 -1.27
C ARG A 291 11.86 7.81 -1.80
N THR A 292 11.62 7.29 -2.98
CA THR A 292 10.31 7.19 -3.63
C THR A 292 10.33 6.04 -4.62
N LYS A 293 9.23 5.76 -5.29
CA LYS A 293 9.23 4.77 -6.38
C LYS A 293 10.20 5.18 -7.50
N SER A 294 10.82 4.19 -8.15
CA SER A 294 11.84 4.42 -9.18
C SER A 294 11.26 4.75 -10.56
N ALA A 295 9.97 4.52 -10.79
CA ALA A 295 9.34 4.77 -12.09
C ALA A 295 7.84 5.05 -11.99
N HIS A 296 7.34 5.74 -13.01
CA HIS A 296 5.94 5.70 -13.44
C HIS A 296 5.84 4.71 -14.61
N PRO A 297 5.20 3.55 -14.43
CA PRO A 297 4.93 2.62 -15.52
C PRO A 297 3.97 3.21 -16.55
N PRO A 298 3.91 2.65 -17.78
CA PRO A 298 2.87 3.00 -18.73
C PRO A 298 1.47 2.80 -18.14
N THR A 299 0.54 3.72 -18.40
CA THR A 299 -0.86 3.62 -17.97
C THR A 299 -1.74 3.02 -19.05
N VAL A 300 -1.27 2.98 -20.29
CA VAL A 300 -1.91 2.33 -21.45
C VAL A 300 -0.99 1.24 -21.96
N LYS A 301 -1.56 0.07 -22.26
CA LYS A 301 -0.87 -1.07 -22.85
C LYS A 301 -0.95 -1.05 -24.37
#